data_8d478142bff10c775a0ea5afd7ff0b3b
#
_entry.id   8d478142bff10c775a0ea5afd7ff0b3b
#
_cell.length_a   1.000
_cell.length_b   1.000
_cell.length_c   1.000
_cell.angle_alpha   90.00
_cell.angle_beta   90.00
_cell.angle_gamma   90.00
#
_symmetry.space_group_name_H-M   'P 1'
#
loop_
_entity.id
_entity.type
_entity.pdbx_description
1 polymer ?
#
loop_
_entity_poly.entity_id
_entity_poly.type
_entity_poly.pdbx_seq_one_letter_code
_entity_poly.pdbx_strand_id
1 'polypeptide(L)'
;MHSKTFEVFRYKDAYLKEVALHHHDFYEVYFFLSGNVHYNIESHSYLLTPGDVLLISPMELHQPMFGSEHREYERIVLWIDKQFLEGFSQPGASFTACFDTDNPNHSNLLRPEGVQRQFLMFLLEQLLSESSSKEPYQEIAAMSYLAQVLVLLNRLALQQQREPSAAAQDSAVYSVLGYINEHYNEALTLDDLANRFFVSKYHLAREFQRLVGTSVHRYIVQKRLVMAKQMLSSGKPSSEVYQSCGFGDYSNFYRAFKAEYQISPKDYVLRLKENAYREDSLPKRLRERQ
;
A
#
# COMPACT_ATOMS: atom_id res chain seq x y z
N MET A 1 -10.23 -3.39 -6.22
CA MET A 1 -9.82 -3.57 -7.61
C MET A 1 -10.66 -4.68 -8.24
N HIS A 2 -11.18 -4.46 -9.43
CA HIS A 2 -12.04 -5.42 -10.16
C HIS A 2 -11.31 -5.99 -11.38
N SER A 3 -10.40 -5.22 -11.99
CA SER A 3 -9.57 -5.68 -13.10
C SER A 3 -8.48 -6.66 -12.63
N LYS A 4 -8.10 -7.57 -13.52
CA LYS A 4 -6.94 -8.46 -13.33
C LYS A 4 -5.64 -7.88 -13.90
N THR A 5 -5.67 -6.64 -14.38
CA THR A 5 -4.50 -5.94 -14.91
C THR A 5 -4.24 -4.65 -14.14
N PHE A 6 -4.95 -3.60 -14.46
CA PHE A 6 -4.86 -2.31 -13.75
C PHE A 6 -6.18 -1.55 -13.86
N GLU A 7 -6.33 -0.56 -12.98
CA GLU A 7 -7.41 0.42 -12.97
C GLU A 7 -6.83 1.80 -12.66
N VAL A 8 -7.32 2.84 -13.34
CA VAL A 8 -6.89 4.21 -13.10
C VAL A 8 -8.08 5.11 -12.91
N PHE A 9 -8.01 5.99 -11.90
CA PHE A 9 -9.09 6.88 -11.50
C PHE A 9 -8.57 8.27 -11.17
N ARG A 10 -9.35 9.30 -11.49
CA ARG A 10 -9.16 10.64 -10.98
C ARG A 10 -10.26 10.95 -9.99
N TYR A 11 -9.89 11.28 -8.77
CA TYR A 11 -10.81 11.64 -7.70
C TYR A 11 -10.65 13.11 -7.35
N LYS A 12 -11.80 13.75 -7.13
CA LYS A 12 -11.89 15.14 -6.71
C LYS A 12 -12.95 15.25 -5.62
N ASP A 13 -12.51 15.45 -4.39
CA ASP A 13 -13.36 15.45 -3.21
C ASP A 13 -13.33 16.82 -2.53
N ALA A 14 -14.49 17.48 -2.41
CA ALA A 14 -14.61 18.76 -1.74
C ALA A 14 -14.69 18.65 -0.21
N TYR A 15 -15.16 17.50 0.32
CA TYR A 15 -15.53 17.36 1.74
C TYR A 15 -15.11 16.00 2.35
N LEU A 16 -14.04 15.39 1.86
CA LEU A 16 -13.56 14.14 2.43
C LEU A 16 -12.96 14.42 3.82
N LYS A 17 -13.56 13.87 4.88
CA LYS A 17 -13.18 14.13 6.27
C LYS A 17 -12.20 13.11 6.82
N GLU A 18 -12.35 11.87 6.44
CA GLU A 18 -11.57 10.76 7.00
C GLU A 18 -11.52 9.59 6.02
N VAL A 19 -10.35 8.97 5.92
CA VAL A 19 -10.17 7.65 5.33
C VAL A 19 -9.54 6.79 6.41
N ALA A 20 -10.15 5.67 6.74
CA ALA A 20 -9.61 4.77 7.77
C ALA A 20 -8.26 4.17 7.33
N LEU A 21 -7.41 3.86 8.30
CA LEU A 21 -6.19 3.09 8.05
C LEU A 21 -6.56 1.74 7.39
N HIS A 22 -5.98 1.47 6.24
CA HIS A 22 -6.31 0.30 5.41
C HIS A 22 -5.09 -0.24 4.67
N HIS A 23 -5.28 -1.37 4.03
CA HIS A 23 -4.33 -1.98 3.11
C HIS A 23 -5.09 -2.70 2.00
N HIS A 24 -4.39 -3.06 0.95
CA HIS A 24 -4.90 -3.85 -0.18
C HIS A 24 -3.81 -4.83 -0.67
N ASP A 25 -4.15 -5.70 -1.62
CA ASP A 25 -3.27 -6.73 -2.16
C ASP A 25 -2.78 -6.45 -3.59
N PHE A 26 -2.87 -5.22 -4.03
CA PHE A 26 -2.40 -4.71 -5.32
C PHE A 26 -1.39 -3.57 -5.10
N TYR A 27 -0.61 -3.23 -6.13
CA TYR A 27 0.25 -2.05 -6.12
C TYR A 27 -0.57 -0.80 -6.39
N GLU A 28 -0.28 0.28 -5.67
CA GLU A 28 -0.90 1.58 -5.91
C GLU A 28 0.15 2.64 -6.21
N VAL A 29 -0.07 3.37 -7.32
CA VAL A 29 0.59 4.64 -7.60
C VAL A 29 -0.41 5.74 -7.34
N TYR A 30 -0.08 6.59 -6.39
CA TYR A 30 -0.93 7.70 -5.98
C TYR A 30 -0.26 9.01 -6.38
N PHE A 31 -0.85 9.74 -7.31
CA PHE A 31 -0.35 11.02 -7.80
C PHE A 31 -1.17 12.16 -7.19
N PHE A 32 -0.53 13.00 -6.38
CA PHE A 32 -1.17 14.09 -5.66
C PHE A 32 -1.28 15.35 -6.52
N LEU A 33 -2.48 15.90 -6.67
CA LEU A 33 -2.76 17.08 -7.49
C LEU A 33 -3.01 18.32 -6.64
N SER A 34 -3.85 18.23 -5.62
CA SER A 34 -4.17 19.35 -4.74
C SER A 34 -4.74 18.90 -3.41
N GLY A 35 -4.62 19.78 -2.39
CA GLY A 35 -5.16 19.56 -1.05
C GLY A 35 -4.18 19.95 0.04
N ASN A 36 -4.56 19.64 1.29
CA ASN A 36 -3.68 19.75 2.46
C ASN A 36 -3.68 18.38 3.17
N VAL A 37 -2.75 17.54 2.78
CA VAL A 37 -2.74 16.13 3.14
C VAL A 37 -1.37 15.71 3.67
N HIS A 38 -1.36 15.12 4.86
CA HIS A 38 -0.30 14.24 5.31
C HIS A 38 -0.70 12.80 4.94
N TYR A 39 0.18 12.06 4.33
CA TYR A 39 -0.10 10.67 3.96
C TYR A 39 0.78 9.74 4.78
N ASN A 40 0.16 8.90 5.58
CA ASN A 40 0.85 7.91 6.39
C ASN A 40 0.95 6.59 5.63
N ILE A 41 2.17 6.03 5.56
CA ILE A 41 2.44 4.69 5.03
C ILE A 41 3.37 4.02 6.02
N GLU A 42 2.91 2.95 6.65
CA GLU A 42 3.64 2.23 7.70
C GLU A 42 4.17 3.19 8.78
N SER A 43 5.47 3.24 8.99
CA SER A 43 6.13 4.11 9.97
C SER A 43 6.52 5.50 9.43
N HIS A 44 6.06 5.88 8.25
CA HIS A 44 6.41 7.15 7.62
C HIS A 44 5.18 8.03 7.42
N SER A 45 5.38 9.34 7.54
CA SER A 45 4.36 10.35 7.21
C SER A 45 4.95 11.38 6.25
N TYR A 46 4.22 11.63 5.20
CA TYR A 46 4.63 12.51 4.11
C TYR A 46 3.67 13.71 4.02
N LEU A 47 4.18 14.94 4.20
CA LEU A 47 3.44 16.13 3.80
C LEU A 47 3.52 16.24 2.28
N LEU A 48 2.36 16.08 1.63
CA LEU A 48 2.30 16.08 0.18
C LEU A 48 2.26 17.48 -0.40
N THR A 49 2.96 17.64 -1.51
CA THR A 49 2.92 18.82 -2.38
C THR A 49 2.44 18.43 -3.78
N PRO A 50 1.72 19.33 -4.50
CA PRO A 50 1.23 19.01 -5.85
C PRO A 50 2.33 18.49 -6.78
N GLY A 51 2.10 17.32 -7.35
CA GLY A 51 3.07 16.60 -8.19
C GLY A 51 3.83 15.50 -7.48
N ASP A 52 3.70 15.35 -6.16
CA ASP A 52 4.25 14.23 -5.42
C ASP A 52 3.57 12.91 -5.84
N VAL A 53 4.35 11.84 -5.83
CA VAL A 53 3.88 10.48 -6.14
C VAL A 53 4.17 9.58 -4.95
N LEU A 54 3.15 8.85 -4.49
CA LEU A 54 3.36 7.77 -3.54
C LEU A 54 3.31 6.41 -4.24
N LEU A 55 4.24 5.56 -3.88
CA LEU A 55 4.31 4.16 -4.28
C LEU A 55 3.93 3.31 -3.08
N ILE A 56 2.81 2.61 -3.18
CA ILE A 56 2.27 1.79 -2.09
C ILE A 56 2.29 0.33 -2.55
N SER A 57 3.04 -0.48 -1.81
CA SER A 57 3.17 -1.90 -2.09
C SER A 57 2.00 -2.68 -1.50
N PRO A 58 1.69 -3.89 -2.03
CA PRO A 58 0.69 -4.75 -1.44
C PRO A 58 0.93 -4.96 0.05
N MET A 59 -0.14 -4.85 0.85
CA MET A 59 -0.16 -5.06 2.30
C MET A 59 0.47 -3.95 3.15
N GLU A 60 0.98 -2.87 2.60
CA GLU A 60 1.36 -1.70 3.41
C GLU A 60 0.13 -1.04 4.03
N LEU A 61 0.16 -0.80 5.33
CA LEU A 61 -0.87 -0.04 6.03
C LEU A 61 -0.72 1.44 5.70
N HIS A 62 -1.77 2.06 5.16
CA HIS A 62 -1.70 3.46 4.73
C HIS A 62 -3.01 4.20 4.87
N GLN A 63 -2.93 5.54 4.97
CA GLN A 63 -4.08 6.43 4.98
C GLN A 63 -3.69 7.88 4.71
N PRO A 64 -4.53 8.69 4.05
CA PRO A 64 -4.43 10.15 4.07
C PRO A 64 -4.96 10.72 5.38
N MET A 65 -4.28 11.73 5.92
CA MET A 65 -4.69 12.54 7.05
C MET A 65 -4.94 13.96 6.57
N PHE A 66 -6.12 14.49 6.81
CA PHE A 66 -6.52 15.81 6.31
C PHE A 66 -6.27 16.89 7.36
N GLY A 67 -5.71 18.01 6.93
CA GLY A 67 -5.58 19.19 7.76
C GLY A 67 -6.94 19.83 8.09
N SER A 68 -6.96 20.75 9.08
CA SER A 68 -8.18 21.44 9.52
C SER A 68 -8.77 22.39 8.46
N GLU A 69 -7.97 22.83 7.50
CA GLU A 69 -8.43 23.63 6.38
C GLU A 69 -9.04 22.75 5.31
N HIS A 70 -10.33 22.92 5.06
CA HIS A 70 -11.00 22.24 3.95
C HIS A 70 -10.52 22.82 2.63
N ARG A 71 -9.67 22.07 1.94
CA ARG A 71 -9.26 22.34 0.56
C ARG A 71 -9.76 21.21 -0.32
N GLU A 72 -10.08 21.57 -1.54
CA GLU A 72 -10.40 20.57 -2.55
C GLU A 72 -9.24 19.58 -2.70
N TYR A 73 -9.53 18.30 -2.51
CA TYR A 73 -8.56 17.22 -2.53
C TYR A 73 -8.65 16.46 -3.85
N GLU A 74 -7.61 16.58 -4.65
CA GLU A 74 -7.58 15.98 -5.98
C GLU A 74 -6.35 15.09 -6.14
N ARG A 75 -6.57 13.91 -6.74
CA ARG A 75 -5.54 12.90 -6.98
C ARG A 75 -5.87 12.02 -8.16
N ILE A 76 -4.85 11.43 -8.76
CA ILE A 76 -4.98 10.29 -9.66
C ILE A 76 -4.42 9.07 -8.92
N VAL A 77 -5.17 7.97 -8.95
CA VAL A 77 -4.73 6.68 -8.40
C VAL A 77 -4.70 5.64 -9.52
N LEU A 78 -3.63 4.88 -9.55
CA LEU A 78 -3.42 3.77 -10.47
C LEU A 78 -3.21 2.51 -9.63
N TRP A 79 -4.15 1.59 -9.71
CA TRP A 79 -4.10 0.27 -9.06
C TRP A 79 -3.63 -0.77 -10.06
N ILE A 80 -2.65 -1.58 -9.67
CA ILE A 80 -2.04 -2.56 -10.57
C ILE A 80 -2.07 -3.92 -9.87
N ASP A 81 -2.69 -4.90 -10.52
CA ASP A 81 -2.75 -6.26 -10.00
C ASP A 81 -1.34 -6.82 -9.76
N LYS A 82 -1.17 -7.51 -8.63
CA LYS A 82 0.13 -8.01 -8.21
C LYS A 82 0.71 -9.01 -9.21
N GLN A 83 -0.07 -10.01 -9.60
CA GLN A 83 0.39 -11.08 -10.51
C GLN A 83 0.67 -10.52 -11.90
N PHE A 84 -0.17 -9.58 -12.35
CA PHE A 84 0.02 -8.89 -13.61
C PHE A 84 1.35 -8.12 -13.64
N LEU A 85 1.64 -7.30 -12.61
CA LEU A 85 2.87 -6.50 -12.60
C LEU A 85 4.13 -7.37 -12.47
N GLU A 86 4.08 -8.41 -11.66
CA GLU A 86 5.17 -9.38 -11.52
C GLU A 86 5.43 -10.12 -12.85
N GLY A 87 4.35 -10.53 -13.55
CA GLY A 87 4.43 -11.20 -14.86
C GLY A 87 4.83 -10.27 -16.01
N PHE A 88 4.61 -8.96 -15.88
CA PHE A 88 4.97 -7.97 -16.87
C PHE A 88 6.47 -7.60 -16.85
N SER A 89 7.17 -7.98 -15.78
CA SER A 89 8.62 -7.77 -15.63
C SER A 89 9.42 -8.67 -16.60
N GLN A 90 10.58 -8.17 -17.05
CA GLN A 90 11.49 -8.90 -17.94
C GLN A 90 12.80 -9.24 -17.21
N PRO A 91 13.57 -10.24 -17.67
CA PRO A 91 14.88 -10.53 -17.11
C PRO A 91 15.78 -9.30 -17.10
N GLY A 92 16.23 -8.88 -15.92
CA GLY A 92 17.08 -7.70 -15.73
C GLY A 92 16.35 -6.36 -15.63
N ALA A 93 15.00 -6.33 -15.75
CA ALA A 93 14.18 -5.12 -15.63
C ALA A 93 12.84 -5.42 -14.94
N SER A 94 12.83 -5.39 -13.62
CA SER A 94 11.61 -5.57 -12.83
C SER A 94 10.83 -4.25 -12.72
N PHE A 95 9.57 -4.25 -13.10
CA PHE A 95 8.68 -3.12 -12.88
C PHE A 95 8.25 -2.96 -11.41
N THR A 96 8.47 -3.99 -10.59
CA THR A 96 8.21 -3.94 -9.14
C THR A 96 9.35 -3.34 -8.33
N ALA A 97 10.50 -3.05 -8.94
CA ALA A 97 11.69 -2.61 -8.21
C ALA A 97 11.50 -1.28 -7.45
N CYS A 98 10.69 -0.35 -7.99
CA CYS A 98 10.36 0.90 -7.27
C CYS A 98 9.42 0.70 -6.07
N PHE A 99 8.80 -0.46 -5.94
CA PHE A 99 7.93 -0.85 -4.82
C PHE A 99 8.62 -1.80 -3.82
N ASP A 100 9.91 -2.08 -4.00
CA ASP A 100 10.65 -3.05 -3.17
C ASP A 100 10.92 -2.48 -1.78
N THR A 101 10.06 -2.82 -0.82
CA THR A 101 10.15 -2.41 0.58
C THR A 101 11.29 -3.10 1.35
N ASP A 102 11.88 -4.18 0.82
CA ASP A 102 13.05 -4.84 1.40
C ASP A 102 14.35 -4.10 1.08
N ASN A 103 14.32 -3.19 0.11
CA ASN A 103 15.45 -2.32 -0.21
C ASN A 103 15.60 -1.24 0.88
N PRO A 104 16.73 -1.18 1.61
CA PRO A 104 16.93 -0.19 2.68
C PRO A 104 16.91 1.27 2.20
N ASN A 105 17.08 1.51 0.89
CA ASN A 105 16.99 2.84 0.28
C ASN A 105 15.61 3.09 -0.37
N HIS A 106 14.64 2.22 -0.11
CA HIS A 106 13.27 2.43 -0.60
C HIS A 106 12.65 3.67 0.03
N SER A 107 11.90 4.40 -0.78
CA SER A 107 11.03 5.48 -0.32
C SER A 107 9.68 5.37 -1.03
N ASN A 108 8.61 5.38 -0.26
CA ASN A 108 7.27 5.45 -0.84
C ASN A 108 7.02 6.78 -1.58
N LEU A 109 7.76 7.86 -1.24
CA LEU A 109 7.57 9.18 -1.84
C LEU A 109 8.59 9.44 -2.95
N LEU A 110 8.09 9.77 -4.14
CA LEU A 110 8.87 10.33 -5.24
C LEU A 110 8.43 11.78 -5.50
N ARG A 111 9.40 12.66 -5.79
CA ARG A 111 9.18 14.07 -6.13
C ARG A 111 9.70 14.40 -7.52
N PRO A 112 8.96 14.04 -8.57
CA PRO A 112 9.36 14.41 -9.93
C PRO A 112 9.30 15.92 -10.09
N GLU A 113 10.31 16.49 -10.77
CA GLU A 113 10.43 17.92 -11.00
C GLU A 113 10.46 18.26 -12.50
N GLY A 114 10.17 19.51 -12.82
CA GLY A 114 10.31 20.07 -14.17
C GLY A 114 9.68 19.18 -15.26
N VAL A 115 10.49 18.75 -16.20
CA VAL A 115 10.06 17.95 -17.36
C VAL A 115 9.56 16.56 -16.96
N GLN A 116 10.15 15.96 -15.93
CA GLN A 116 9.71 14.63 -15.45
C GLN A 116 8.28 14.67 -14.90
N ARG A 117 7.93 15.70 -14.11
CA ARG A 117 6.56 15.91 -13.60
C ARG A 117 5.57 16.11 -14.75
N GLN A 118 5.90 16.98 -15.71
CA GLN A 118 5.03 17.26 -16.84
C GLN A 118 4.81 16.00 -17.69
N PHE A 119 5.86 15.23 -17.92
CA PHE A 119 5.76 14.01 -18.71
C PHE A 119 4.96 12.92 -17.98
N LEU A 120 5.16 12.75 -16.67
CA LEU A 120 4.37 11.81 -15.87
C LEU A 120 2.88 12.19 -15.88
N MET A 121 2.58 13.49 -15.71
CA MET A 121 1.19 13.97 -15.77
C MET A 121 0.56 13.70 -17.14
N PHE A 122 1.28 13.98 -18.22
CA PHE A 122 0.83 13.64 -19.57
C PHE A 122 0.51 12.15 -19.72
N LEU A 123 1.41 11.26 -19.29
CA LEU A 123 1.21 9.81 -19.36
C LEU A 123 -0.02 9.36 -18.58
N LEU A 124 -0.23 9.89 -17.39
CA LEU A 124 -1.40 9.56 -16.56
C LEU A 124 -2.72 10.06 -17.16
N GLU A 125 -2.72 11.25 -17.77
CA GLU A 125 -3.90 11.78 -18.47
C GLU A 125 -4.22 10.94 -19.73
N GLN A 126 -3.21 10.50 -20.49
CA GLN A 126 -3.42 9.59 -21.61
C GLN A 126 -3.96 8.23 -21.14
N LEU A 127 -3.40 7.69 -20.06
CA LEU A 127 -3.84 6.43 -19.48
C LEU A 127 -5.32 6.51 -18.99
N LEU A 128 -5.71 7.61 -18.34
CA LEU A 128 -7.10 7.89 -17.96
C LEU A 128 -8.03 7.96 -19.17
N SER A 129 -7.59 8.66 -20.23
CA SER A 129 -8.35 8.80 -21.47
C SER A 129 -8.59 7.44 -22.14
N GLU A 130 -7.54 6.66 -22.32
CA GLU A 130 -7.63 5.34 -22.96
C GLU A 130 -8.42 4.33 -22.12
N SER A 131 -8.31 4.37 -20.79
CA SER A 131 -9.06 3.47 -19.88
C SER A 131 -10.57 3.70 -19.94
N SER A 132 -11.03 4.86 -20.38
CA SER A 132 -12.46 5.20 -20.59
C SER A 132 -12.88 5.22 -22.06
N SER A 133 -11.95 5.06 -22.99
CA SER A 133 -12.17 5.06 -24.43
C SER A 133 -12.94 3.81 -24.88
N LYS A 134 -13.57 3.88 -26.03
CA LYS A 134 -14.16 2.73 -26.76
C LYS A 134 -13.54 2.60 -28.17
N GLU A 135 -12.46 3.31 -28.41
CA GLU A 135 -11.77 3.28 -29.69
C GLU A 135 -11.03 1.95 -29.93
N PRO A 136 -10.90 1.52 -31.18
CA PRO A 136 -10.08 0.35 -31.50
C PRO A 136 -8.66 0.49 -30.92
N TYR A 137 -8.11 -0.62 -30.44
CA TYR A 137 -6.76 -0.69 -29.85
C TYR A 137 -6.57 0.07 -28.51
N GLN A 138 -7.63 0.54 -27.85
CA GLN A 138 -7.56 1.23 -26.54
C GLN A 138 -6.76 0.47 -25.52
N GLU A 139 -6.92 -0.87 -25.42
CA GLU A 139 -6.21 -1.71 -24.45
C GLU A 139 -4.69 -1.68 -24.71
N ILE A 140 -4.28 -1.73 -25.97
CA ILE A 140 -2.86 -1.67 -26.36
C ILE A 140 -2.29 -0.28 -26.07
N ALA A 141 -3.04 0.78 -26.37
CA ALA A 141 -2.66 2.14 -26.06
C ALA A 141 -2.50 2.35 -24.54
N ALA A 142 -3.48 1.94 -23.75
CA ALA A 142 -3.44 2.02 -22.29
C ALA A 142 -2.23 1.24 -21.71
N MET A 143 -1.98 0.03 -22.19
CA MET A 143 -0.80 -0.76 -21.80
C MET A 143 0.52 -0.06 -22.14
N SER A 144 0.60 0.61 -23.28
CA SER A 144 1.80 1.35 -23.66
C SER A 144 2.08 2.54 -22.75
N TYR A 145 1.03 3.27 -22.33
CA TYR A 145 1.15 4.37 -21.38
C TYR A 145 1.49 3.86 -19.98
N LEU A 146 0.86 2.77 -19.53
CA LEU A 146 1.21 2.12 -18.26
C LEU A 146 2.69 1.73 -18.22
N ALA A 147 3.21 1.09 -19.28
CA ALA A 147 4.62 0.71 -19.35
C ALA A 147 5.55 1.93 -19.23
N GLN A 148 5.23 3.03 -19.91
CA GLN A 148 6.00 4.28 -19.82
C GLN A 148 5.94 4.90 -18.42
N VAL A 149 4.77 4.90 -17.74
CA VAL A 149 4.63 5.33 -16.35
C VAL A 149 5.55 4.51 -15.46
N LEU A 150 5.51 3.18 -15.54
CA LEU A 150 6.32 2.28 -14.72
C LEU A 150 7.83 2.46 -14.97
N VAL A 151 8.24 2.62 -16.22
CA VAL A 151 9.64 2.93 -16.56
C VAL A 151 10.09 4.24 -15.92
N LEU A 152 9.26 5.29 -16.00
CA LEU A 152 9.60 6.59 -15.41
C LEU A 152 9.70 6.50 -13.88
N LEU A 153 8.73 5.85 -13.21
CA LEU A 153 8.74 5.68 -11.75
C LEU A 153 9.97 4.91 -11.26
N ASN A 154 10.32 3.81 -11.93
CA ASN A 154 11.53 3.05 -11.59
C ASN A 154 12.82 3.87 -11.79
N ARG A 155 12.91 4.68 -12.84
CA ARG A 155 14.05 5.58 -13.05
C ARG A 155 14.15 6.67 -11.99
N LEU A 156 13.01 7.26 -11.58
CA LEU A 156 12.94 8.25 -10.50
C LEU A 156 13.38 7.63 -9.16
N ALA A 157 12.88 6.44 -8.82
CA ALA A 157 13.27 5.73 -7.61
C ALA A 157 14.77 5.44 -7.58
N LEU A 158 15.36 4.96 -8.68
CA LEU A 158 16.80 4.74 -8.80
C LEU A 158 17.62 6.02 -8.69
N GLN A 159 17.14 7.15 -9.20
CA GLN A 159 17.80 8.44 -9.06
C GLN A 159 17.77 8.91 -7.62
N GLN A 160 16.63 8.82 -6.93
CA GLN A 160 16.47 9.23 -5.53
C GLN A 160 17.32 8.39 -4.57
N GLN A 161 17.51 7.10 -4.83
CA GLN A 161 18.40 6.24 -4.04
C GLN A 161 19.87 6.69 -4.07
N ARG A 162 20.29 7.41 -5.11
CA ARG A 162 21.64 7.96 -5.24
C ARG A 162 21.83 9.28 -4.48
N GLU A 163 20.74 9.97 -4.20
CA GLU A 163 20.70 11.24 -3.46
C GLU A 163 19.73 11.11 -2.26
N PRO A 164 20.13 10.45 -1.17
CA PRO A 164 19.23 10.21 -0.05
C PRO A 164 18.72 11.52 0.54
N SER A 165 17.41 11.73 0.47
CA SER A 165 16.71 12.84 1.12
C SER A 165 16.60 12.57 2.62
N ALA A 166 17.15 13.46 3.43
CA ALA A 166 16.98 13.47 4.87
C ALA A 166 15.58 13.99 5.23
N ALA A 167 14.62 13.11 5.45
CA ALA A 167 13.33 13.47 6.06
C ALA A 167 12.78 12.31 6.90
N ALA A 168 13.51 11.92 7.94
CA ALA A 168 12.90 11.23 9.06
C ALA A 168 12.14 12.28 9.90
N GLN A 169 10.83 12.16 10.06
CA GLN A 169 10.12 12.96 11.04
C GLN A 169 10.53 12.48 12.44
N ASP A 170 11.17 13.36 13.20
CA ASP A 170 11.69 13.15 14.57
C ASP A 170 10.52 13.11 15.59
N SER A 171 9.61 12.16 15.44
CA SER A 171 8.51 11.97 16.39
C SER A 171 8.59 10.58 17.03
N ALA A 172 8.51 10.51 18.34
CA ALA A 172 8.45 9.26 19.09
C ALA A 172 7.38 8.28 18.56
N VAL A 173 6.28 8.80 17.99
CA VAL A 173 5.21 7.98 17.40
C VAL A 173 5.72 7.18 16.19
N TYR A 174 6.52 7.79 15.30
CA TYR A 174 7.05 7.07 14.13
C TYR A 174 8.11 6.03 14.51
N SER A 175 8.91 6.32 15.55
CA SER A 175 9.81 5.33 16.15
C SER A 175 9.04 4.15 16.75
N VAL A 176 7.91 4.43 17.44
CA VAL A 176 7.01 3.39 17.97
C VAL A 176 6.38 2.57 16.84
N LEU A 177 5.93 3.21 15.75
CA LEU A 177 5.41 2.51 14.57
C LEU A 177 6.44 1.59 13.95
N GLY A 178 7.67 2.08 13.74
CA GLY A 178 8.78 1.26 13.26
C GLY A 178 9.01 0.03 14.14
N TYR A 179 9.07 0.24 15.46
CA TYR A 179 9.22 -0.85 16.41
C TYR A 179 8.07 -1.86 16.36
N ILE A 180 6.82 -1.40 16.28
CA ILE A 180 5.66 -2.29 16.14
C ILE A 180 5.75 -3.10 14.84
N ASN A 181 6.17 -2.49 13.74
CA ASN A 181 6.30 -3.17 12.44
C ASN A 181 7.35 -4.27 12.44
N GLU A 182 8.41 -4.13 13.22
CA GLU A 182 9.48 -5.13 13.38
C GLU A 182 9.12 -6.21 14.40
N HIS A 183 8.36 -5.86 15.46
CA HIS A 183 8.09 -6.70 16.63
C HIS A 183 6.61 -7.07 16.80
N TYR A 184 5.79 -6.97 15.74
CA TYR A 184 4.33 -7.19 15.81
C TYR A 184 3.93 -8.55 16.40
N ASN A 185 4.78 -9.55 16.28
CA ASN A 185 4.55 -10.91 16.77
C ASN A 185 4.83 -11.10 18.27
N GLU A 186 5.44 -10.10 18.92
CA GLU A 186 5.72 -10.11 20.34
C GLU A 186 4.54 -9.62 21.19
N ALA A 187 4.60 -9.84 22.50
CA ALA A 187 3.63 -9.28 23.42
C ALA A 187 3.89 -7.77 23.62
N LEU A 188 3.19 -6.95 22.85
CA LEU A 188 3.31 -5.49 22.87
C LEU A 188 2.14 -4.87 23.62
N THR A 189 2.44 -4.07 24.67
CA THR A 189 1.45 -3.24 25.36
C THR A 189 1.79 -1.75 25.19
N LEU A 190 0.78 -0.90 25.38
CA LEU A 190 0.98 0.55 25.38
C LEU A 190 1.97 0.98 26.46
N ASP A 191 1.97 0.31 27.63
CA ASP A 191 2.86 0.60 28.75
C ASP A 191 4.31 0.23 28.39
N ASP A 192 4.55 -0.93 27.78
CA ASP A 192 5.88 -1.36 27.36
C ASP A 192 6.47 -0.40 26.33
N LEU A 193 5.66 0.00 25.34
CA LEU A 193 6.07 0.95 24.31
C LEU A 193 6.38 2.34 24.90
N ALA A 194 5.53 2.83 25.81
CA ALA A 194 5.74 4.10 26.48
C ALA A 194 7.05 4.11 27.28
N ASN A 195 7.31 3.05 28.05
CA ASN A 195 8.55 2.88 28.81
C ASN A 195 9.77 2.80 27.89
N ARG A 196 9.70 2.02 26.81
CA ARG A 196 10.81 1.83 25.86
C ARG A 196 11.23 3.13 25.18
N PHE A 197 10.27 3.97 24.82
CA PHE A 197 10.51 5.23 24.13
C PHE A 197 10.56 6.45 25.05
N PHE A 198 10.60 6.25 26.37
CA PHE A 198 10.70 7.30 27.40
C PHE A 198 9.63 8.38 27.30
N VAL A 199 8.41 7.98 26.97
CA VAL A 199 7.25 8.88 26.90
C VAL A 199 6.16 8.44 27.87
N SER A 200 5.32 9.38 28.31
CA SER A 200 4.19 8.98 29.14
C SER A 200 3.14 8.22 28.33
N LYS A 201 2.53 7.19 28.89
CA LYS A 201 1.46 6.38 28.28
C LYS A 201 0.33 7.25 27.71
N TYR A 202 -0.10 8.26 28.45
CA TYR A 202 -1.19 9.14 28.02
C TYR A 202 -0.78 10.04 26.85
N HIS A 203 0.46 10.52 26.87
CA HIS A 203 1.01 11.31 25.76
C HIS A 203 1.12 10.45 24.50
N LEU A 204 1.71 9.27 24.62
CA LEU A 204 1.83 8.34 23.48
C LEU A 204 0.46 7.98 22.89
N ALA A 205 -0.52 7.61 23.73
CA ALA A 205 -1.87 7.25 23.25
C ALA A 205 -2.53 8.41 22.48
N ARG A 206 -2.44 9.62 23.00
CA ARG A 206 -3.04 10.82 22.39
C ARG A 206 -2.34 11.18 21.08
N GLU A 207 -1.01 11.22 21.07
CA GLU A 207 -0.26 11.58 19.87
C GLU A 207 -0.35 10.50 18.79
N PHE A 208 -0.37 9.23 19.18
CA PHE A 208 -0.60 8.13 18.26
C PHE A 208 -1.97 8.23 17.60
N GLN A 209 -3.03 8.46 18.37
CA GLN A 209 -4.38 8.68 17.83
C GLN A 209 -4.42 9.90 16.91
N ARG A 210 -3.74 10.99 17.26
CA ARG A 210 -3.69 12.22 16.47
C ARG A 210 -2.95 12.04 15.14
N LEU A 211 -1.80 11.33 15.15
CA LEU A 211 -0.91 11.19 13.99
C LEU A 211 -1.26 9.98 13.12
N VAL A 212 -1.78 8.90 13.71
CA VAL A 212 -2.04 7.63 13.04
C VAL A 212 -3.54 7.37 12.84
N GLY A 213 -4.41 8.20 13.44
CA GLY A 213 -5.87 8.09 13.30
C GLY A 213 -6.49 6.88 14.01
N THR A 214 -5.69 6.04 14.71
CA THR A 214 -6.17 4.85 15.40
C THR A 214 -5.41 4.62 16.72
N SER A 215 -5.90 3.71 17.58
CA SER A 215 -5.17 3.38 18.80
C SER A 215 -3.99 2.45 18.54
N VAL A 216 -2.96 2.50 19.40
CA VAL A 216 -1.80 1.60 19.38
C VAL A 216 -2.21 0.12 19.28
N HIS A 217 -3.15 -0.30 20.15
CA HIS A 217 -3.64 -1.68 20.14
C HIS A 217 -4.29 -2.06 18.81
N ARG A 218 -5.13 -1.19 18.25
CA ARG A 218 -5.80 -1.46 16.97
C ARG A 218 -4.79 -1.54 15.82
N TYR A 219 -3.78 -0.67 15.81
CA TYR A 219 -2.70 -0.73 14.82
C TYR A 219 -1.93 -2.07 14.90
N ILE A 220 -1.54 -2.51 16.11
CA ILE A 220 -0.88 -3.81 16.31
C ILE A 220 -1.74 -4.96 15.76
N VAL A 221 -3.04 -4.95 16.08
CA VAL A 221 -3.97 -5.99 15.57
C VAL A 221 -4.06 -5.95 14.05
N GLN A 222 -4.18 -4.78 13.44
CA GLN A 222 -4.22 -4.65 11.97
C GLN A 222 -2.91 -5.16 11.34
N LYS A 223 -1.74 -4.79 11.88
CA LYS A 223 -0.45 -5.28 11.38
C LYS A 223 -0.35 -6.81 11.46
N ARG A 224 -0.76 -7.40 12.58
CA ARG A 224 -0.83 -8.85 12.75
C ARG A 224 -1.74 -9.52 11.72
N LEU A 225 -2.90 -8.93 11.42
CA LEU A 225 -3.85 -9.45 10.45
C LEU A 225 -3.31 -9.38 9.02
N VAL A 226 -2.60 -8.31 8.67
CA VAL A 226 -1.89 -8.18 7.39
C VAL A 226 -0.87 -9.31 7.23
N MET A 227 -0.03 -9.51 8.24
CA MET A 227 0.99 -10.58 8.22
C MET A 227 0.36 -11.97 8.20
N ALA A 228 -0.76 -12.17 8.93
CA ALA A 228 -1.50 -13.42 8.90
C ALA A 228 -2.07 -13.71 7.51
N LYS A 229 -2.61 -12.71 6.83
CA LYS A 229 -3.12 -12.84 5.46
C LYS A 229 -2.02 -13.26 4.49
N GLN A 230 -0.82 -12.66 4.59
CA GLN A 230 0.35 -13.05 3.78
C GLN A 230 0.78 -14.51 4.05
N MET A 231 0.87 -14.89 5.33
CA MET A 231 1.26 -16.26 5.70
C MET A 231 0.24 -17.30 5.23
N LEU A 232 -1.06 -17.00 5.32
CA LEU A 232 -2.11 -17.87 4.78
C LEU A 232 -2.03 -17.98 3.25
N SER A 233 -1.74 -16.88 2.56
CA SER A 233 -1.55 -16.86 1.10
C SER A 233 -0.33 -17.67 0.66
N SER A 234 0.73 -17.72 1.48
CA SER A 234 1.91 -18.58 1.22
C SER A 234 1.69 -20.06 1.61
N GLY A 235 0.47 -20.42 2.01
CA GLY A 235 0.10 -21.82 2.29
C GLY A 235 0.33 -22.30 3.71
N LYS A 236 0.72 -21.41 4.65
CA LYS A 236 0.86 -21.81 6.06
C LYS A 236 -0.51 -22.13 6.68
N PRO A 237 -0.61 -23.19 7.51
CA PRO A 237 -1.88 -23.56 8.14
C PRO A 237 -2.31 -22.52 9.16
N SER A 238 -3.62 -22.23 9.23
CA SER A 238 -4.17 -21.23 10.15
C SER A 238 -3.92 -21.54 11.64
N SER A 239 -3.71 -22.81 11.95
CA SER A 239 -3.34 -23.29 13.30
C SER A 239 -1.94 -22.85 13.77
N GLU A 240 -1.06 -22.49 12.85
CA GLU A 240 0.29 -22.00 13.13
C GLU A 240 0.38 -20.48 12.96
N VAL A 241 -0.37 -19.94 12.00
CA VAL A 241 -0.33 -18.53 11.63
C VAL A 241 -0.68 -17.60 12.80
N TYR A 242 -1.70 -17.95 13.60
CA TYR A 242 -2.11 -17.08 14.70
C TYR A 242 -1.01 -16.86 15.74
N GLN A 243 -0.24 -17.89 16.08
CA GLN A 243 0.89 -17.79 16.99
C GLN A 243 2.04 -16.98 16.36
N SER A 244 2.39 -17.31 15.12
CA SER A 244 3.45 -16.62 14.37
C SER A 244 3.19 -15.12 14.20
N CYS A 245 1.91 -14.71 14.25
CA CYS A 245 1.50 -13.31 14.19
C CYS A 245 1.27 -12.66 15.56
N GLY A 246 1.58 -13.35 16.65
CA GLY A 246 1.50 -12.80 18.02
C GLY A 246 0.10 -12.78 18.64
N PHE A 247 -0.86 -13.53 18.10
CA PHE A 247 -2.15 -13.70 18.77
C PHE A 247 -2.01 -14.75 19.90
N GLY A 248 -2.48 -14.40 21.10
CA GLY A 248 -2.39 -15.28 22.27
C GLY A 248 -3.26 -16.53 22.17
N ASP A 249 -4.36 -16.48 21.41
CA ASP A 249 -5.24 -17.61 21.18
C ASP A 249 -5.92 -17.54 19.79
N TYR A 250 -6.33 -18.72 19.30
CA TYR A 250 -6.97 -18.85 17.99
C TYR A 250 -8.33 -18.14 17.92
N SER A 251 -9.09 -18.08 19.02
CA SER A 251 -10.42 -17.47 19.01
C SER A 251 -10.34 -15.97 18.81
N ASN A 252 -9.36 -15.31 19.42
CA ASN A 252 -9.09 -13.88 19.23
C ASN A 252 -8.65 -13.60 17.78
N PHE A 253 -7.72 -14.42 17.25
CA PHE A 253 -7.33 -14.34 15.86
C PHE A 253 -8.51 -14.51 14.89
N TYR A 254 -9.30 -15.58 15.08
CA TYR A 254 -10.46 -15.86 14.22
C TYR A 254 -11.45 -14.71 14.18
N ARG A 255 -11.80 -14.16 15.37
CA ARG A 255 -12.74 -13.04 15.47
C ARG A 255 -12.19 -11.78 14.80
N ALA A 256 -10.94 -11.44 15.04
CA ALA A 256 -10.29 -10.28 14.45
C ALA A 256 -10.19 -10.42 12.91
N PHE A 257 -9.75 -11.59 12.42
CA PHE A 257 -9.63 -11.86 10.99
C PHE A 257 -10.99 -11.80 10.28
N LYS A 258 -12.02 -12.41 10.86
CA LYS A 258 -13.38 -12.39 10.29
C LYS A 258 -14.00 -10.99 10.32
N ALA A 259 -13.73 -10.20 11.35
CA ALA A 259 -14.19 -8.81 11.42
C ALA A 259 -13.54 -7.93 10.36
N GLU A 260 -12.25 -8.11 10.11
CA GLU A 260 -11.49 -7.32 9.14
C GLU A 260 -11.82 -7.72 7.69
N TYR A 261 -11.74 -9.02 7.38
CA TYR A 261 -11.84 -9.51 6.00
C TYR A 261 -13.22 -10.07 5.63
N GLN A 262 -14.21 -10.07 6.54
CA GLN A 262 -15.58 -10.60 6.34
C GLN A 262 -15.61 -12.09 5.93
N ILE A 263 -14.51 -12.81 6.14
CA ILE A 263 -14.35 -14.23 5.79
C ILE A 263 -13.52 -14.91 6.88
N SER A 264 -13.74 -16.20 7.14
CA SER A 264 -12.90 -16.93 8.09
C SER A 264 -11.50 -17.23 7.51
N PRO A 265 -10.47 -17.41 8.36
CA PRO A 265 -9.13 -17.81 7.88
C PRO A 265 -9.17 -19.09 7.04
N LYS A 266 -9.99 -20.08 7.42
CA LYS A 266 -10.16 -21.33 6.70
C LYS A 266 -10.81 -21.13 5.33
N ASP A 267 -11.90 -20.36 5.26
CA ASP A 267 -12.58 -20.09 4.00
C ASP A 267 -11.74 -19.22 3.07
N TYR A 268 -10.91 -18.33 3.64
CA TYR A 268 -9.93 -17.56 2.86
C TYR A 268 -8.94 -18.49 2.15
N VAL A 269 -8.35 -19.43 2.87
CA VAL A 269 -7.42 -20.44 2.27
C VAL A 269 -8.12 -21.31 1.24
N LEU A 270 -9.39 -21.70 1.47
CA LEU A 270 -10.17 -22.49 0.51
C LEU A 270 -10.38 -21.72 -0.80
N ARG A 271 -10.77 -20.42 -0.72
CA ARG A 271 -10.93 -19.56 -1.91
C ARG A 271 -9.64 -19.41 -2.70
N LEU A 272 -8.50 -19.27 -2.02
CA LEU A 272 -7.20 -19.20 -2.70
C LEU A 272 -6.91 -20.48 -3.51
N LYS A 273 -7.18 -21.64 -2.91
CA LYS A 273 -6.99 -22.94 -3.59
C LYS A 273 -7.96 -23.13 -4.76
N GLU A 274 -9.20 -22.72 -4.61
CA GLU A 274 -10.20 -22.77 -5.69
C GLU A 274 -9.82 -21.89 -6.87
N ASN A 275 -9.32 -20.67 -6.59
CA ASN A 275 -8.85 -19.78 -7.63
C ASN A 275 -7.62 -20.34 -8.37
N ALA A 276 -6.64 -20.85 -7.63
CA ALA A 276 -5.47 -21.53 -8.22
C ALA A 276 -5.86 -22.75 -9.07
N TYR A 277 -6.82 -23.55 -8.60
CA TYR A 277 -7.31 -24.72 -9.36
C TYR A 277 -8.05 -24.31 -10.63
N ARG A 278 -8.82 -23.23 -10.60
CA ARG A 278 -9.51 -22.69 -11.79
C ARG A 278 -8.51 -22.17 -12.83
N GLU A 279 -7.46 -21.50 -12.39
CA GLU A 279 -6.37 -21.04 -13.27
C GLU A 279 -5.59 -22.21 -13.87
N ASP A 280 -5.35 -23.27 -13.09
CA ASP A 280 -4.69 -24.49 -13.58
C ASP A 280 -5.56 -25.34 -14.51
N SER A 281 -6.87 -25.29 -14.39
CA SER A 281 -7.80 -26.03 -15.24
C SER A 281 -8.06 -25.36 -16.60
N LEU A 282 -7.62 -24.13 -16.81
CA LEU A 282 -7.69 -23.47 -18.11
C LEU A 282 -6.76 -24.14 -19.12
N PRO A 283 -7.22 -24.42 -20.37
CA PRO A 283 -6.39 -24.98 -21.42
C PRO A 283 -5.12 -24.14 -21.62
N LYS A 284 -3.96 -24.78 -21.80
CA LYS A 284 -2.65 -24.12 -22.01
C LYS A 284 -2.69 -22.96 -23.02
N ARG A 285 -3.53 -23.08 -24.07
CA ARG A 285 -3.72 -22.02 -25.09
C ARG A 285 -4.36 -20.72 -24.57
N LEU A 286 -5.01 -20.76 -23.40
CA LEU A 286 -5.60 -19.57 -22.76
C LEU A 286 -4.71 -19.00 -21.64
N ARG A 287 -3.74 -19.78 -21.13
CA ARG A 287 -2.73 -19.32 -20.14
C ARG A 287 -1.64 -18.46 -20.79
N GLU A 288 -1.38 -18.62 -22.10
CA GLU A 288 -0.37 -17.88 -22.87
C GLU A 288 -0.91 -16.57 -23.47
N ARG A 289 -2.20 -16.24 -23.20
CA ARG A 289 -2.87 -15.02 -23.69
C ARG A 289 -3.40 -14.11 -22.58
N GLN A 290 -3.00 -14.36 -21.32
CA GLN A 290 -3.35 -13.50 -20.19
C GLN A 290 -2.13 -12.71 -19.72
#